data_c493d42297178affcc8da999136fcb21
#
_entry.id   c493d42297178affcc8da999136fcb21
#
_cell.length_a   1.000
_cell.length_b   1.000
_cell.length_c   1.000
_cell.angle_alpha   90.00
_cell.angle_beta   90.00
_cell.angle_gamma   90.00
#
_symmetry.space_group_name_H-M   'P 1'
#
loop_
_entity.id
_entity.type
_entity.pdbx_description
1 polymer ?
#
loop_
_entity_poly.entity_id
_entity_poly.type
_entity_poly.pdbx_seq_one_letter_code
_entity_poly.pdbx_strand_id
1 'polypeptide(L)'
;MLIRVQWSCGSSAPRAFLARRLGLVLLLAILGCLGACTITPPPKPLLVIPPSAINSATLDDYRTAVAKHIVAHNPSYVLHGTPQAMLRSLVVVSFTVNRNGQIVKSSVYRTNGDDEAEATALATLRRAAPLPPPPGGLLNSAGQVEMFEDWLFNDNGKFQLRTLASPQAQNFQ
;
A
#
# COMPACT_ATOMS: atom_id res chain seq x y z
N MET A 1 49.11 65.12 9.67
CA MET A 1 48.71 65.70 10.96
C MET A 1 48.61 64.57 11.96
N LEU A 2 49.61 64.55 12.86
CA LEU A 2 49.77 63.54 13.92
C LEU A 2 48.80 63.82 15.04
N ILE A 3 48.15 62.78 15.57
CA ILE A 3 47.81 62.74 17.01
C ILE A 3 47.97 61.31 17.50
N ARG A 4 48.92 61.21 18.38
CA ARG A 4 49.21 60.12 19.33
C ARG A 4 48.37 60.31 20.59
N VAL A 5 47.85 59.25 21.14
CA VAL A 5 47.64 59.12 22.61
C VAL A 5 47.55 57.62 22.89
N GLN A 6 48.46 56.98 23.43
CA GLN A 6 49.10 56.72 24.71
C GLN A 6 48.19 56.04 25.77
N TRP A 7 48.47 54.78 25.97
CA TRP A 7 48.58 53.94 27.20
C TRP A 7 47.77 54.34 28.45
N SER A 8 47.04 53.34 28.97
CA SER A 8 47.03 53.14 30.41
C SER A 8 46.90 51.69 30.77
N CYS A 9 47.77 51.31 31.66
CA CYS A 9 48.04 50.03 32.27
C CYS A 9 47.08 49.81 33.44
N GLY A 10 46.72 48.55 33.70
CA GLY A 10 46.33 48.19 35.05
C GLY A 10 45.11 47.33 35.20
N SER A 11 45.31 46.08 35.44
CA SER A 11 44.94 45.48 36.72
C SER A 11 44.86 43.95 36.57
N SER A 12 45.79 43.32 37.17
CA SER A 12 45.86 41.87 37.38
C SER A 12 44.76 41.39 38.34
N ALA A 13 43.75 40.74 37.78
CA ALA A 13 42.80 39.99 38.59
C ALA A 13 43.33 38.55 38.82
N PRO A 14 43.18 38.00 40.00
CA PRO A 14 43.84 36.74 40.37
C PRO A 14 43.18 35.55 39.63
N ARG A 15 43.99 34.84 38.90
CA ARG A 15 43.64 33.63 38.16
C ARG A 15 42.97 32.52 38.98
N ALA A 16 43.02 32.60 40.30
CA ALA A 16 42.47 31.59 41.21
C ALA A 16 40.95 31.56 41.31
N PHE A 17 40.25 32.68 41.06
CA PHE A 17 38.80 32.73 41.16
C PHE A 17 38.12 32.20 39.91
N LEU A 18 38.75 32.30 38.75
CA LEU A 18 38.17 31.80 37.48
C LEU A 18 38.18 30.28 37.41
N ALA A 19 39.24 29.65 37.88
CA ALA A 19 39.36 28.18 37.88
C ALA A 19 38.33 27.50 38.79
N ARG A 20 38.00 28.15 39.94
CA ARG A 20 37.02 27.60 40.89
C ARG A 20 35.58 27.71 40.40
N ARG A 21 35.28 28.78 39.63
CA ARG A 21 33.95 28.96 39.00
C ARG A 21 33.76 28.06 37.77
N LEU A 22 34.83 27.82 36.99
CA LEU A 22 34.78 26.90 35.85
C LEU A 22 34.58 25.46 36.31
N GLY A 23 35.22 25.02 37.40
CA GLY A 23 35.03 23.70 37.99
C GLY A 23 33.60 23.45 38.49
N LEU A 24 32.99 24.47 39.12
CA LEU A 24 31.62 24.38 39.64
C LEU A 24 30.57 24.30 38.47
N VAL A 25 30.78 25.06 37.41
CA VAL A 25 29.90 25.04 36.23
C VAL A 25 30.02 23.70 35.49
N LEU A 26 31.25 23.15 35.40
CA LEU A 26 31.45 21.84 34.76
C LEU A 26 30.82 20.71 35.58
N LEU A 27 30.90 20.77 36.92
CA LEU A 27 30.29 19.77 37.80
C LEU A 27 28.74 19.81 37.72
N LEU A 28 28.14 20.99 37.64
CA LEU A 28 26.70 21.17 37.47
C LEU A 28 26.24 20.72 36.09
N ALA A 29 27.04 20.89 35.03
CA ALA A 29 26.72 20.41 33.69
C ALA A 29 26.73 18.88 33.59
N ILE A 30 27.64 18.21 34.33
CA ILE A 30 27.70 16.74 34.35
C ILE A 30 26.55 16.12 35.16
N LEU A 31 26.07 16.78 36.23
CA LEU A 31 24.91 16.33 37.00
C LEU A 31 23.59 16.49 36.20
N GLY A 32 23.53 17.45 35.28
CA GLY A 32 22.35 17.70 34.44
C GLY A 32 22.11 16.66 33.33
N CYS A 33 23.15 15.91 32.93
CA CYS A 33 23.07 14.91 31.88
C CYS A 33 22.53 13.53 32.32
N LEU A 34 22.44 13.28 33.64
CA LEU A 34 21.95 12.00 34.16
C LEU A 34 20.46 11.89 34.38
N GLY A 35 19.69 12.96 34.11
CA GLY A 35 18.24 13.03 34.37
C GLY A 35 17.36 12.84 33.17
N ALA A 36 17.89 12.59 31.95
CA ALA A 36 17.09 12.48 30.73
C ALA A 36 16.77 11.03 30.34
N CYS A 37 16.46 10.14 31.29
CA CYS A 37 15.65 8.96 30.98
C CYS A 37 14.19 9.40 30.93
N THR A 38 13.75 9.92 29.80
CA THR A 38 12.33 10.01 29.52
C THR A 38 11.78 8.58 29.42
N ILE A 39 11.15 8.12 30.48
CA ILE A 39 10.31 6.93 30.44
C ILE A 39 9.14 7.31 29.54
N THR A 40 9.26 7.03 28.25
CA THR A 40 8.12 7.07 27.35
C THR A 40 7.15 6.02 27.85
N PRO A 41 5.93 6.38 28.32
CA PRO A 41 4.95 5.37 28.69
C PRO A 41 4.73 4.48 27.46
N PRO A 42 4.59 3.16 27.62
CA PRO A 42 4.30 2.28 26.49
C PRO A 42 3.09 2.83 25.77
N PRO A 43 3.12 2.87 24.42
CA PRO A 43 1.97 3.33 23.64
C PRO A 43 0.77 2.51 24.14
N LYS A 44 -0.31 3.21 24.51
CA LYS A 44 -1.58 2.54 24.83
C LYS A 44 -1.84 1.57 23.70
N PRO A 45 -2.13 0.30 23.98
CA PRO A 45 -2.50 -0.62 22.93
C PRO A 45 -3.63 0.05 22.15
N LEU A 46 -3.36 0.40 20.90
CA LEU A 46 -4.42 0.73 19.96
C LEU A 46 -5.39 -0.43 20.08
N LEU A 47 -6.62 -0.12 20.44
CA LEU A 47 -7.71 -1.09 20.37
C LEU A 47 -7.76 -1.45 18.89
N VAL A 48 -7.03 -2.48 18.48
CA VAL A 48 -7.22 -3.12 17.18
C VAL A 48 -8.60 -3.74 17.32
N ILE A 49 -9.63 -2.97 16.92
CA ILE A 49 -10.92 -3.57 16.64
C ILE A 49 -10.58 -4.60 15.57
N PRO A 50 -10.70 -5.92 15.86
CA PRO A 50 -10.48 -6.90 14.82
C PRO A 50 -11.39 -6.47 13.67
N PRO A 51 -10.89 -6.38 12.41
CA PRO A 51 -11.76 -6.14 11.28
C PRO A 51 -12.90 -7.12 11.48
N SER A 52 -14.12 -6.62 11.59
CA SER A 52 -15.32 -7.43 11.72
C SER A 52 -15.12 -8.56 10.76
N ALA A 53 -15.07 -9.81 11.25
CA ALA A 53 -14.62 -10.94 10.45
C ALA A 53 -15.50 -10.98 9.22
N ILE A 54 -15.05 -10.27 8.15
CA ILE A 54 -15.61 -10.40 6.82
C ILE A 54 -15.42 -11.87 6.61
N ASN A 55 -16.53 -12.60 6.57
CA ASN A 55 -16.46 -14.02 6.37
C ASN A 55 -15.69 -14.24 5.07
N SER A 56 -14.43 -14.63 5.17
CA SER A 56 -13.53 -14.79 4.03
C SER A 56 -14.15 -15.71 2.99
N ALA A 57 -14.87 -16.73 3.40
CA ALA A 57 -15.63 -17.61 2.54
C ALA A 57 -16.66 -16.83 1.68
N THR A 58 -17.42 -15.91 2.30
CA THR A 58 -18.40 -15.11 1.55
C THR A 58 -17.74 -14.18 0.51
N LEU A 59 -16.56 -13.63 0.83
CA LEU A 59 -15.81 -12.81 -0.13
C LEU A 59 -15.26 -13.66 -1.28
N ASP A 60 -14.72 -14.83 -1.00
CA ASP A 60 -14.17 -15.73 -2.01
C ASP A 60 -15.28 -16.31 -2.90
N ASP A 61 -16.44 -16.64 -2.33
CA ASP A 61 -17.62 -17.03 -3.08
C ASP A 61 -18.08 -15.92 -4.03
N TYR A 62 -18.11 -14.68 -3.54
CA TYR A 62 -18.48 -13.53 -4.36
C TYR A 62 -17.46 -13.25 -5.47
N ARG A 63 -16.16 -13.32 -5.16
CA ARG A 63 -15.09 -13.23 -6.18
C ARG A 63 -15.26 -14.27 -7.27
N THR A 64 -15.52 -15.51 -6.88
CA THR A 64 -15.75 -16.62 -7.80
C THR A 64 -16.97 -16.36 -8.68
N ALA A 65 -18.07 -15.85 -8.13
CA ALA A 65 -19.26 -15.51 -8.89
C ALA A 65 -19.00 -14.39 -9.91
N VAL A 66 -18.27 -13.34 -9.50
CA VAL A 66 -17.85 -12.23 -10.36
C VAL A 66 -16.94 -12.72 -11.48
N ALA A 67 -15.92 -13.52 -11.16
CA ALA A 67 -14.99 -14.04 -12.14
C ALA A 67 -15.71 -14.92 -13.19
N LYS A 68 -16.59 -15.82 -12.77
CA LYS A 68 -17.42 -16.63 -13.68
C LYS A 68 -18.29 -15.75 -14.58
N HIS A 69 -18.86 -14.69 -14.05
CA HIS A 69 -19.70 -13.75 -14.80
C HIS A 69 -18.87 -13.00 -15.85
N ILE A 70 -17.67 -12.52 -15.52
CA ILE A 70 -16.74 -11.89 -16.47
C ILE A 70 -16.40 -12.86 -17.62
N VAL A 71 -16.02 -14.10 -17.30
CA VAL A 71 -15.67 -15.13 -18.28
C VAL A 71 -16.85 -15.42 -19.20
N ALA A 72 -18.06 -15.58 -18.67
CA ALA A 72 -19.26 -15.87 -19.44
C ALA A 72 -19.62 -14.77 -20.45
N HIS A 73 -19.31 -13.51 -20.15
CA HIS A 73 -19.57 -12.37 -21.04
C HIS A 73 -18.42 -12.09 -22.03
N ASN A 74 -17.32 -12.88 -21.96
CA ASN A 74 -16.13 -12.66 -22.78
C ASN A 74 -15.55 -13.95 -23.38
N PRO A 75 -16.35 -14.89 -23.92
CA PRO A 75 -15.89 -16.22 -24.30
C PRO A 75 -14.77 -16.22 -25.35
N SER A 76 -14.74 -15.24 -26.25
CA SER A 76 -13.71 -15.12 -27.29
C SER A 76 -12.32 -14.74 -26.76
N TYR A 77 -12.27 -14.13 -25.59
CA TYR A 77 -11.04 -13.64 -24.95
C TYR A 77 -10.48 -14.60 -23.91
N VAL A 78 -11.25 -15.63 -23.53
CA VAL A 78 -10.88 -16.57 -22.48
C VAL A 78 -10.00 -17.67 -23.01
N LEU A 79 -8.92 -17.97 -22.31
CA LEU A 79 -8.11 -19.14 -22.54
C LEU A 79 -8.77 -20.36 -21.89
N HIS A 80 -9.00 -21.41 -22.67
CA HIS A 80 -9.40 -22.73 -22.17
C HIS A 80 -8.17 -23.61 -22.04
N GLY A 81 -8.04 -24.31 -20.90
CA GLY A 81 -6.91 -25.17 -20.61
C GLY A 81 -5.88 -24.56 -19.66
N THR A 82 -4.69 -25.10 -19.66
CA THR A 82 -3.60 -24.69 -18.76
C THR A 82 -2.92 -23.41 -19.28
N PRO A 83 -2.73 -22.37 -18.44
CA PRO A 83 -1.94 -21.21 -18.81
C PRO A 83 -0.49 -21.61 -19.10
N GLN A 84 0.15 -20.90 -20.03
CA GLN A 84 1.56 -21.14 -20.34
C GLN A 84 2.47 -20.83 -19.13
N ALA A 85 3.66 -21.45 -19.10
CA ALA A 85 4.61 -21.30 -17.99
C ALA A 85 5.09 -19.87 -17.79
N MET A 86 5.27 -19.12 -18.90
CA MET A 86 5.59 -17.69 -18.88
C MET A 86 4.41 -16.91 -19.46
N LEU A 87 3.79 -16.07 -18.64
CA LEU A 87 2.70 -15.21 -19.10
C LEU A 87 3.26 -14.05 -19.91
N ARG A 88 2.57 -13.66 -20.99
CA ARG A 88 2.84 -12.42 -21.72
C ARG A 88 2.64 -11.21 -20.81
N SER A 89 1.54 -11.19 -20.09
CA SER A 89 1.20 -10.09 -19.21
C SER A 89 0.38 -10.53 -18.00
N LEU A 90 0.58 -9.82 -16.90
CA LEU A 90 -0.26 -9.86 -15.70
C LEU A 90 -0.84 -8.47 -15.47
N VAL A 91 -2.16 -8.34 -15.52
CA VAL A 91 -2.86 -7.09 -15.26
C VAL A 91 -3.76 -7.26 -14.05
N VAL A 92 -3.48 -6.51 -12.98
CA VAL A 92 -4.35 -6.42 -11.80
C VAL A 92 -5.26 -5.22 -11.95
N VAL A 93 -6.57 -5.46 -11.93
CA VAL A 93 -7.57 -4.40 -11.98
C VAL A 93 -8.22 -4.25 -10.62
N SER A 94 -8.22 -3.01 -10.10
CA SER A 94 -9.07 -2.60 -8.96
C SER A 94 -10.38 -2.08 -9.50
N PHE A 95 -11.50 -2.51 -8.91
CA PHE A 95 -12.82 -2.00 -9.27
C PHE A 95 -13.75 -2.00 -8.07
N THR A 96 -14.68 -1.03 -8.07
CA THR A 96 -15.66 -0.85 -7.01
C THR A 96 -17.05 -1.16 -7.55
N VAL A 97 -17.79 -2.01 -6.82
CA VAL A 97 -19.14 -2.45 -7.19
C VAL A 97 -20.12 -1.95 -6.15
N ASN A 98 -21.25 -1.38 -6.60
CA ASN A 98 -22.33 -0.98 -5.71
C ASN A 98 -23.30 -2.15 -5.45
N ARG A 99 -24.26 -1.94 -4.54
CA ARG A 99 -25.26 -2.95 -4.15
C ARG A 99 -26.09 -3.53 -5.31
N ASN A 100 -26.14 -2.84 -6.45
CA ASN A 100 -26.88 -3.27 -7.63
C ASN A 100 -26.00 -3.96 -8.67
N GLY A 101 -24.73 -4.25 -8.36
CA GLY A 101 -23.80 -4.85 -9.30
C GLY A 101 -23.19 -3.86 -10.30
N GLN A 102 -23.46 -2.56 -10.18
CA GLN A 102 -22.89 -1.57 -11.10
C GLN A 102 -21.44 -1.26 -10.73
N ILE A 103 -20.56 -1.22 -11.72
CA ILE A 103 -19.17 -0.83 -11.56
C ILE A 103 -19.12 0.71 -11.49
N VAL A 104 -18.82 1.25 -10.30
CA VAL A 104 -18.76 2.70 -10.07
C VAL A 104 -17.37 3.27 -10.32
N LYS A 105 -16.34 2.42 -10.26
CA LYS A 105 -14.93 2.77 -10.53
C LYS A 105 -14.17 1.54 -11.01
N SER A 106 -13.24 1.71 -11.94
CA SER A 106 -12.28 0.68 -12.33
C SER A 106 -10.99 1.32 -12.83
N SER A 107 -9.85 0.74 -12.47
CA SER A 107 -8.53 1.18 -12.90
C SER A 107 -7.54 0.03 -12.87
N VAL A 108 -6.51 0.10 -13.69
CA VAL A 108 -5.35 -0.79 -13.57
C VAL A 108 -4.62 -0.44 -12.28
N TYR A 109 -4.46 -1.42 -11.42
CA TYR A 109 -3.75 -1.30 -10.16
C TYR A 109 -2.26 -1.66 -10.32
N ARG A 110 -2.00 -2.72 -11.09
CA ARG A 110 -0.65 -3.22 -11.35
C ARG A 110 -0.59 -3.90 -12.72
N THR A 111 0.52 -3.69 -13.42
CA THR A 111 0.79 -4.27 -14.73
C THR A 111 2.30 -4.37 -14.98
N ASN A 112 2.70 -5.04 -16.04
CA ASN A 112 4.05 -5.03 -16.60
C ASN A 112 4.20 -4.06 -17.78
N GLY A 113 3.20 -3.18 -18.05
CA GLY A 113 3.25 -2.15 -19.08
C GLY A 113 2.79 -2.61 -20.47
N ASP A 114 1.96 -3.65 -20.55
CA ASP A 114 1.32 -4.10 -21.79
C ASP A 114 -0.01 -3.38 -22.00
N ASP A 115 0.01 -2.28 -22.74
CA ASP A 115 -1.16 -1.40 -22.98
C ASP A 115 -2.36 -2.16 -23.59
N GLU A 116 -2.10 -3.14 -24.48
CA GLU A 116 -3.16 -3.95 -25.11
C GLU A 116 -3.84 -4.86 -24.07
N ALA A 117 -3.05 -5.49 -23.20
CA ALA A 117 -3.56 -6.32 -22.12
C ALA A 117 -4.37 -5.49 -21.12
N GLU A 118 -3.89 -4.30 -20.76
CA GLU A 118 -4.59 -3.37 -19.86
C GLU A 118 -5.95 -2.93 -20.46
N ALA A 119 -5.93 -2.50 -21.70
CA ALA A 119 -7.15 -2.10 -22.41
C ALA A 119 -8.16 -3.27 -22.50
N THR A 120 -7.67 -4.48 -22.76
CA THR A 120 -8.50 -5.69 -22.85
C THR A 120 -9.08 -6.06 -21.47
N ALA A 121 -8.29 -6.01 -20.39
CA ALA A 121 -8.76 -6.29 -19.04
C ALA A 121 -9.91 -5.33 -18.65
N LEU A 122 -9.71 -4.03 -18.82
CA LEU A 122 -10.72 -3.03 -18.53
C LEU A 122 -11.97 -3.14 -19.44
N ALA A 123 -11.78 -3.46 -20.72
CA ALA A 123 -12.90 -3.64 -21.64
C ALA A 123 -13.75 -4.86 -21.30
N THR A 124 -13.11 -5.99 -20.95
CA THR A 124 -13.79 -7.22 -20.57
C THR A 124 -14.54 -7.10 -19.26
N LEU A 125 -13.98 -6.37 -18.28
CA LEU A 125 -14.67 -6.04 -17.05
C LEU A 125 -15.92 -5.17 -17.32
N ARG A 126 -15.81 -4.11 -18.13
CA ARG A 126 -16.95 -3.23 -18.48
C ARG A 126 -18.03 -3.96 -19.26
N ARG A 127 -17.66 -4.89 -20.15
CA ARG A 127 -18.63 -5.68 -20.94
C ARG A 127 -19.45 -6.61 -20.06
N ALA A 128 -18.90 -7.05 -18.93
CA ALA A 128 -19.58 -7.89 -17.96
C ALA A 128 -20.55 -7.12 -17.03
N ALA A 129 -20.60 -5.81 -17.12
CA ALA A 129 -21.53 -5.03 -16.28
C ALA A 129 -23.00 -5.18 -16.72
N PRO A 130 -23.96 -5.25 -15.77
CA PRO A 130 -23.76 -5.26 -14.33
C PRO A 130 -23.22 -6.62 -13.82
N LEU A 131 -22.37 -6.57 -12.82
CA LEU A 131 -21.88 -7.76 -12.13
C LEU A 131 -22.94 -8.35 -11.19
N PRO A 132 -22.79 -9.59 -10.69
CA PRO A 132 -23.65 -10.09 -9.63
C PRO A 132 -23.69 -9.11 -8.45
N PRO A 133 -24.86 -8.85 -7.86
CA PRO A 133 -24.96 -7.97 -6.70
C PRO A 133 -24.17 -8.53 -5.51
N PRO A 134 -23.34 -7.71 -4.84
CA PRO A 134 -22.57 -8.16 -3.69
C PRO A 134 -23.46 -8.45 -2.48
N PRO A 135 -23.17 -9.49 -1.68
CA PRO A 135 -23.82 -9.73 -0.41
C PRO A 135 -23.73 -8.50 0.49
N GLY A 136 -24.82 -8.21 1.23
CA GLY A 136 -24.88 -7.02 2.09
C GLY A 136 -23.77 -6.93 3.14
N GLY A 137 -23.30 -8.07 3.64
CA GLY A 137 -22.20 -8.15 4.63
C GLY A 137 -20.82 -7.74 4.06
N LEU A 138 -20.66 -7.63 2.73
CA LEU A 138 -19.43 -7.16 2.09
C LEU A 138 -19.45 -5.66 1.81
N LEU A 139 -20.61 -5.02 1.90
CA LEU A 139 -20.75 -3.61 1.58
C LEU A 139 -20.22 -2.72 2.71
N ASN A 140 -19.44 -1.72 2.33
CA ASN A 140 -19.02 -0.67 3.25
C ASN A 140 -20.18 0.30 3.55
N SER A 141 -19.92 1.35 4.36
CA SER A 141 -20.91 2.37 4.72
C SER A 141 -21.50 3.12 3.52
N ALA A 142 -20.78 3.18 2.38
CA ALA A 142 -21.27 3.76 1.13
C ALA A 142 -22.10 2.78 0.29
N GLY A 143 -22.33 1.55 0.75
CA GLY A 143 -23.02 0.51 0.02
C GLY A 143 -22.23 -0.03 -1.16
N GLN A 144 -20.93 -0.11 -1.04
CA GLN A 144 -19.99 -0.50 -2.09
C GLN A 144 -18.97 -1.52 -1.55
N VAL A 145 -18.43 -2.34 -2.45
CA VAL A 145 -17.31 -3.23 -2.18
C VAL A 145 -16.19 -2.96 -3.20
N GLU A 146 -14.95 -2.86 -2.72
CA GLU A 146 -13.77 -2.79 -3.58
C GLU A 146 -13.21 -4.19 -3.78
N MET A 147 -12.84 -4.49 -5.02
CA MET A 147 -12.34 -5.78 -5.44
C MET A 147 -11.08 -5.62 -6.28
N PHE A 148 -10.29 -6.68 -6.29
CA PHE A 148 -9.12 -6.85 -7.16
C PHE A 148 -9.25 -8.20 -7.84
N GLU A 149 -8.96 -8.22 -9.16
CA GLU A 149 -8.85 -9.46 -9.93
C GLU A 149 -7.65 -9.35 -10.87
N ASP A 150 -7.03 -10.49 -11.14
CA ASP A 150 -5.84 -10.57 -11.99
C ASP A 150 -6.20 -11.23 -13.32
N TRP A 151 -5.90 -10.54 -14.43
CA TRP A 151 -5.95 -11.10 -15.79
C TRP A 151 -4.58 -11.67 -16.13
N LEU A 152 -4.52 -12.97 -16.39
CA LEU A 152 -3.33 -13.74 -16.75
C LEU A 152 -3.33 -13.94 -18.26
N PHE A 153 -2.58 -13.09 -19.00
CA PHE A 153 -2.54 -13.14 -20.47
C PHE A 153 -1.49 -14.08 -20.99
N ASN A 154 -1.88 -14.92 -21.95
CA ASN A 154 -0.98 -15.71 -22.77
C ASN A 154 -0.53 -14.94 -24.02
N ASP A 155 0.48 -15.45 -24.76
CA ASP A 155 1.03 -14.81 -25.96
C ASP A 155 -0.01 -14.62 -27.07
N ASN A 156 -1.05 -15.47 -27.11
CA ASN A 156 -2.15 -15.38 -28.06
C ASN A 156 -3.21 -14.30 -27.72
N GLY A 157 -2.95 -13.45 -26.69
CA GLY A 157 -3.85 -12.40 -26.24
C GLY A 157 -5.07 -12.88 -25.47
N LYS A 158 -5.22 -14.20 -25.24
CA LYS A 158 -6.29 -14.75 -24.39
C LYS A 158 -5.86 -14.74 -22.94
N PHE A 159 -6.84 -14.63 -22.03
CA PHE A 159 -6.58 -14.57 -20.60
C PHE A 159 -7.34 -15.64 -19.82
N GLN A 160 -6.86 -15.89 -18.61
CA GLN A 160 -7.62 -16.46 -17.50
C GLN A 160 -7.71 -15.44 -16.36
N LEU A 161 -8.76 -15.51 -15.58
CA LEU A 161 -8.84 -14.80 -14.31
C LEU A 161 -8.22 -15.66 -13.22
N ARG A 162 -7.37 -15.06 -12.38
CA ARG A 162 -6.65 -15.79 -11.34
C ARG A 162 -7.58 -16.59 -10.42
N THR A 163 -8.72 -16.01 -10.08
CA THR A 163 -9.73 -16.67 -9.24
C THR A 163 -10.22 -18.01 -9.82
N LEU A 164 -10.16 -18.19 -11.15
CA LEU A 164 -10.62 -19.40 -11.86
C LEU A 164 -9.49 -20.15 -12.56
N ALA A 165 -8.28 -19.63 -12.51
CA ALA A 165 -7.17 -20.17 -13.30
C ALA A 165 -6.79 -21.59 -12.88
N SER A 166 -6.54 -22.43 -13.88
CA SER A 166 -5.89 -23.73 -13.69
C SER A 166 -4.43 -23.53 -13.24
N PRO A 167 -3.81 -24.52 -12.60
CA PRO A 167 -2.38 -24.50 -12.34
C PRO A 167 -1.61 -24.20 -13.62
N GLN A 168 -0.61 -23.32 -13.52
CA GLN A 168 0.23 -22.92 -14.63
C GLN A 168 1.13 -24.09 -15.07
N ALA A 169 1.45 -24.19 -16.36
CA ALA A 169 2.39 -25.18 -16.85
C ALA A 169 3.76 -25.01 -16.18
N GLN A 170 4.37 -26.11 -15.78
CA GLN A 170 5.65 -26.08 -15.07
C GLN A 170 6.86 -26.14 -16.01
N ASN A 171 6.66 -26.56 -17.27
CA ASN A 171 7.71 -26.72 -18.27
C ASN A 171 7.39 -25.91 -19.52
N PHE A 172 8.45 -25.36 -20.13
CA PHE A 172 8.38 -24.79 -21.47
C PHE A 172 8.31 -25.95 -22.47
N GLN A 173 7.29 -25.97 -23.30
CA GLN A 173 7.22 -26.87 -24.47
C GLN A 173 7.68 -26.12 -25.70
#